data_4f585978caadc108dddd6210af7cc87b
#
_entry.id   4f585978caadc108dddd6210af7cc87b
#
_cell.length_a   1.000
_cell.length_b   1.000
_cell.length_c   1.000
_cell.angle_alpha   90.00
_cell.angle_beta   90.00
_cell.angle_gamma   90.00
#
_symmetry.space_group_name_H-M   'P 1'
#
loop_
_entity.id
_entity.type
_entity.pdbx_description
1 polymer ?
#
loop_
_entity_poly.entity_id
_entity_poly.type
_entity_poly.pdbx_seq_one_letter_code
_entity_poly.pdbx_strand_id
1 'polypeptide(L)'
;LSTGGVGGVGWSAAILFAWLVSGAGLLSVDLDRLGEVLSLASGMAAGPWIEALLVLVAVLLRSFLHTGLFIVAHDAMHGVLRPACPEANARWGRLALTLYAGLAYGSCRAKHELHHRFSGGSGDPDVH
;
A
#
# COMPACT_ATOMS: atom_id res chain seq x y z
N LEU A 1 -21.93 -11.32 -17.98
CA LEU A 1 -21.16 -10.11 -18.31
C LEU A 1 -20.50 -9.63 -17.00
N SER A 2 -19.28 -10.09 -16.70
CA SER A 2 -18.60 -9.73 -15.44
C SER A 2 -17.90 -8.39 -15.58
N THR A 3 -18.41 -7.38 -14.92
CA THR A 3 -17.78 -6.06 -14.73
C THR A 3 -16.63 -6.07 -13.70
N GLY A 4 -16.24 -7.26 -13.20
CA GLY A 4 -15.29 -7.39 -12.10
C GLY A 4 -13.83 -7.05 -12.41
N GLY A 5 -13.41 -7.05 -13.69
CA GLY A 5 -11.99 -6.86 -14.01
C GLY A 5 -11.50 -5.41 -14.05
N VAL A 6 -12.38 -4.45 -14.23
CA VAL A 6 -12.00 -3.02 -14.33
C VAL A 6 -11.87 -2.39 -12.94
N GLY A 7 -12.68 -2.84 -11.98
CA GLY A 7 -12.67 -2.32 -10.61
C GLY A 7 -11.36 -2.63 -9.87
N GLY A 8 -10.89 -3.88 -9.93
CA GLY A 8 -9.68 -4.31 -9.21
C GLY A 8 -8.42 -3.55 -9.64
N VAL A 9 -8.21 -3.40 -10.95
CA VAL A 9 -7.06 -2.63 -11.48
C VAL A 9 -7.19 -1.14 -11.14
N GLY A 10 -8.39 -0.56 -11.21
CA GLY A 10 -8.63 0.84 -10.87
C GLY A 10 -8.25 1.15 -9.42
N TRP A 11 -8.70 0.34 -8.46
CA TRP A 11 -8.33 0.49 -7.05
C TRP A 11 -6.84 0.28 -6.80
N SER A 12 -6.22 -0.71 -7.45
CA SER A 12 -4.77 -0.94 -7.33
C SER A 12 -3.95 0.25 -7.83
N ALA A 13 -4.36 0.83 -8.97
CA ALA A 13 -3.73 2.03 -9.50
C ALA A 13 -3.91 3.24 -8.57
N ALA A 14 -5.10 3.42 -7.99
CA ALA A 14 -5.37 4.49 -7.04
C ALA A 14 -4.52 4.36 -5.77
N ILE A 15 -4.39 3.16 -5.21
CA ILE A 15 -3.53 2.90 -4.03
C ILE A 15 -2.06 3.21 -4.36
N LEU A 16 -1.54 2.74 -5.49
CA LEU A 16 -0.18 3.02 -5.93
C LEU A 16 0.08 4.52 -6.12
N PHE A 17 -0.84 5.20 -6.80
CA PHE A 17 -0.74 6.64 -7.02
C PHE A 17 -0.77 7.41 -5.71
N ALA A 18 -1.72 7.13 -4.82
CA ALA A 18 -1.80 7.75 -3.50
C ALA A 18 -0.55 7.48 -2.66
N TRP A 19 0.00 6.26 -2.74
CA TRP A 19 1.24 5.90 -2.06
C TRP A 19 2.44 6.70 -2.57
N LEU A 20 2.60 6.86 -3.89
CA LEU A 20 3.66 7.66 -4.49
C LEU A 20 3.53 9.14 -4.14
N VAL A 21 2.33 9.71 -4.33
CA VAL A 21 2.07 11.14 -4.06
C VAL A 21 2.26 11.47 -2.59
N SER A 22 1.74 10.64 -1.68
CA SER A 22 1.93 10.86 -0.24
C SER A 22 3.40 10.76 0.18
N GLY A 23 4.17 9.84 -0.43
CA GLY A 23 5.60 9.71 -0.19
C GLY A 23 6.39 10.93 -0.68
N ALA A 24 6.15 11.37 -1.91
CA ALA A 24 6.76 12.57 -2.46
C ALA A 24 6.38 13.82 -1.65
N GLY A 25 5.11 13.93 -1.24
CA GLY A 25 4.63 15.00 -0.37
C GLY A 25 5.37 15.05 0.95
N LEU A 26 5.47 13.92 1.66
CA LEU A 26 6.20 13.84 2.95
C LEU A 26 7.68 14.22 2.84
N LEU A 27 8.33 13.84 1.73
CA LEU A 27 9.73 14.19 1.48
C LEU A 27 9.92 15.68 1.12
N SER A 28 8.86 16.36 0.70
CA SER A 28 8.89 17.76 0.24
C SER A 28 8.32 18.73 1.28
N VAL A 29 7.77 18.24 2.39
CA VAL A 29 7.17 19.08 3.43
C VAL A 29 8.27 19.78 4.20
N ASP A 30 8.24 21.11 4.12
CA ASP A 30 8.95 22.01 5.00
C ASP A 30 8.03 22.28 6.22
N LEU A 31 8.36 21.69 7.37
CA LEU A 31 7.54 21.77 8.58
C LEU A 31 7.48 23.21 9.11
N ASP A 32 8.53 24.00 8.94
CA ASP A 32 8.55 25.40 9.39
C ASP A 32 7.55 26.22 8.58
N ARG A 33 7.53 26.05 7.26
CA ARG A 33 6.52 26.70 6.39
C ARG A 33 5.11 26.24 6.65
N LEU A 34 4.92 24.96 6.94
CA LEU A 34 3.59 24.44 7.29
C LEU A 34 3.08 25.07 8.59
N GLY A 35 3.95 25.21 9.60
CA GLY A 35 3.64 25.89 10.85
C GLY A 35 3.25 27.36 10.63
N GLU A 36 3.97 28.09 9.79
CA GLU A 36 3.65 29.49 9.43
C GLU A 36 2.28 29.60 8.75
N VAL A 37 2.00 28.77 7.75
CA VAL A 37 0.71 28.78 7.02
C VAL A 37 -0.46 28.48 7.96
N LEU A 38 -0.31 27.47 8.85
CA LEU A 38 -1.33 27.13 9.82
C LEU A 38 -1.56 28.25 10.86
N SER A 39 -0.51 28.89 11.30
CA SER A 39 -0.57 30.04 12.21
C SER A 39 -1.34 31.21 11.57
N LEU A 40 -1.03 31.52 10.31
CA LEU A 40 -1.73 32.57 9.54
C LEU A 40 -3.22 32.22 9.31
N ALA A 41 -3.51 30.97 8.96
CA ALA A 41 -4.87 30.53 8.65
C ALA A 41 -5.77 30.42 9.88
N SER A 42 -5.23 30.03 11.04
CA SER A 42 -5.99 29.84 12.27
C SER A 42 -6.04 31.08 13.17
N GLY A 43 -5.18 32.08 12.94
CA GLY A 43 -4.98 33.21 13.85
C GLY A 43 -4.40 32.81 15.21
N MET A 44 -3.97 31.57 15.36
CA MET A 44 -3.34 31.00 16.56
C MET A 44 -1.93 30.55 16.23
N ALA A 45 -0.98 30.81 17.12
CA ALA A 45 0.36 30.25 16.95
C ALA A 45 0.27 28.71 16.89
N ALA A 46 0.68 28.13 15.76
CA ALA A 46 0.80 26.68 15.64
C ALA A 46 1.91 26.23 16.59
N GLY A 47 1.53 25.68 17.71
CA GLY A 47 2.50 25.15 18.67
C GLY A 47 3.08 23.81 18.17
N PRO A 48 4.22 23.38 18.71
CA PRO A 48 4.93 22.16 18.28
C PRO A 48 4.06 20.88 18.36
N TRP A 49 3.01 20.89 19.14
CA TRP A 49 2.06 19.79 19.22
C TRP A 49 1.18 19.63 17.97
N ILE A 50 0.86 20.73 17.25
CA ILE A 50 0.10 20.67 15.98
C ILE A 50 0.97 20.03 14.91
N GLU A 51 2.22 20.43 14.81
CA GLU A 51 3.18 19.86 13.87
C GLU A 51 3.37 18.36 14.14
N ALA A 52 3.55 17.98 15.41
CA ALA A 52 3.66 16.59 15.82
C ALA A 52 2.41 15.77 15.45
N LEU A 53 1.21 16.34 15.64
CA LEU A 53 -0.05 15.70 15.25
C LEU A 53 -0.14 15.49 13.72
N LEU A 54 0.24 16.50 12.93
CA LEU A 54 0.24 16.39 11.46
C LEU A 54 1.21 15.34 10.97
N VAL A 55 2.41 15.29 11.53
CA VAL A 55 3.39 14.23 11.23
C VAL A 55 2.84 12.86 11.59
N LEU A 56 2.24 12.72 12.77
CA LEU A 56 1.62 11.45 13.18
C LEU A 56 0.53 11.01 12.20
N VAL A 57 -0.38 11.91 11.83
CA VAL A 57 -1.46 11.61 10.87
C VAL A 57 -0.87 11.21 9.51
N ALA A 58 0.14 11.93 9.04
CA ALA A 58 0.81 11.62 7.77
C ALA A 58 1.50 10.24 7.81
N VAL A 59 2.17 9.89 8.90
CA VAL A 59 2.79 8.57 9.11
C VAL A 59 1.73 7.47 9.14
N LEU A 60 0.62 7.66 9.85
CA LEU A 60 -0.47 6.69 9.92
C LEU A 60 -1.10 6.46 8.54
N LEU A 61 -1.41 7.55 7.82
CA LEU A 61 -1.93 7.46 6.46
C LEU A 61 -0.95 6.74 5.52
N ARG A 62 0.33 7.08 5.61
CA ARG A 62 1.39 6.44 4.82
C ARG A 62 1.50 4.95 5.13
N SER A 63 1.44 4.56 6.40
CA SER A 63 1.46 3.15 6.83
C SER A 63 0.25 2.40 6.30
N PHE A 64 -0.94 2.99 6.34
CA PHE A 64 -2.16 2.42 5.76
C PHE A 64 -2.02 2.19 4.24
N LEU A 65 -1.55 3.19 3.50
CA LEU A 65 -1.31 3.05 2.06
C LEU A 65 -0.23 2.01 1.76
N HIS A 66 0.79 1.90 2.61
CA HIS A 66 1.83 0.88 2.47
C HIS A 66 1.27 -0.53 2.65
N THR A 67 0.40 -0.74 3.64
CA THR A 67 -0.34 -2.00 3.79
C THR A 67 -1.21 -2.29 2.55
N GLY A 68 -1.78 -1.26 1.93
CA GLY A 68 -2.52 -1.37 0.68
C GLY A 68 -1.71 -1.99 -0.47
N LEU A 69 -0.39 -1.73 -0.53
CA LEU A 69 0.49 -2.40 -1.52
C LEU A 69 0.54 -3.91 -1.30
N PHE A 70 0.59 -4.36 -0.04
CA PHE A 70 0.55 -5.78 0.27
C PHE A 70 -0.79 -6.41 -0.15
N ILE A 71 -1.91 -5.73 0.10
CA ILE A 71 -3.24 -6.20 -0.31
C ILE A 71 -3.30 -6.34 -1.84
N VAL A 72 -2.81 -5.35 -2.58
CA VAL A 72 -2.73 -5.43 -4.06
C VAL A 72 -1.92 -6.65 -4.51
N ALA A 73 -0.79 -6.91 -3.88
CA ALA A 73 0.04 -8.07 -4.20
C ALA A 73 -0.66 -9.40 -3.88
N HIS A 74 -1.32 -9.48 -2.74
CA HIS A 74 -2.11 -10.63 -2.31
C HIS A 74 -3.26 -10.93 -3.29
N ASP A 75 -4.04 -9.93 -3.65
CA ASP A 75 -5.14 -10.06 -4.62
C ASP A 75 -4.62 -10.46 -6.01
N ALA A 76 -3.43 -9.98 -6.38
CA ALA A 76 -2.76 -10.41 -7.59
C ALA A 76 -2.39 -11.91 -7.56
N MET A 77 -1.98 -12.45 -6.40
CA MET A 77 -1.68 -13.88 -6.23
C MET A 77 -2.94 -14.74 -6.44
N HIS A 78 -4.08 -14.25 -5.98
CA HIS A 78 -5.39 -14.88 -6.20
C HIS A 78 -5.96 -14.66 -7.61
N GLY A 79 -5.34 -13.82 -8.43
CA GLY A 79 -5.79 -13.55 -9.79
C GLY A 79 -7.05 -12.68 -9.88
N VAL A 80 -7.45 -12.03 -8.77
CA VAL A 80 -8.73 -11.29 -8.70
C VAL A 80 -8.68 -9.88 -9.28
N LEU A 81 -7.49 -9.29 -9.45
CA LEU A 81 -7.35 -7.94 -10.02
C LEU A 81 -7.82 -7.90 -11.47
N ARG A 82 -7.45 -8.92 -12.24
CA ARG A 82 -7.85 -9.09 -13.63
C ARG A 82 -8.03 -10.57 -13.97
N PRO A 83 -9.19 -11.17 -13.69
CA PRO A 83 -9.41 -12.62 -13.79
C PRO A 83 -9.10 -13.21 -15.17
N ALA A 84 -9.33 -12.45 -16.26
CA ALA A 84 -9.08 -12.89 -17.63
C ALA A 84 -7.60 -12.76 -18.08
N CYS A 85 -6.69 -12.25 -17.23
CA CYS A 85 -5.32 -11.96 -17.63
C CYS A 85 -4.32 -12.25 -16.50
N PRO A 86 -3.83 -13.52 -16.36
CA PRO A 86 -2.87 -13.91 -15.34
C PRO A 86 -1.57 -13.10 -15.37
N GLU A 87 -1.12 -12.70 -16.57
CA GLU A 87 0.09 -11.89 -16.73
C GLU A 87 -0.08 -10.48 -16.14
N ALA A 88 -1.26 -9.87 -16.29
CA ALA A 88 -1.54 -8.57 -15.69
C ALA A 88 -1.53 -8.68 -14.16
N ASN A 89 -2.13 -9.72 -13.57
CA ASN A 89 -2.04 -9.97 -12.13
C ASN A 89 -0.59 -10.09 -11.69
N ALA A 90 0.22 -10.88 -12.39
CA ALA A 90 1.63 -11.06 -12.05
C ALA A 90 2.46 -9.76 -12.16
N ARG A 91 2.14 -8.87 -13.11
CA ARG A 91 2.80 -7.54 -13.22
C ARG A 91 2.45 -6.65 -12.05
N TRP A 92 1.16 -6.54 -11.70
CA TRP A 92 0.70 -5.76 -10.56
C TRP A 92 1.26 -6.29 -9.25
N GLY A 93 1.24 -7.60 -9.05
CA GLY A 93 1.80 -8.23 -7.86
C GLY A 93 3.30 -8.00 -7.71
N ARG A 94 4.07 -8.12 -8.79
CA ARG A 94 5.52 -7.80 -8.78
C ARG A 94 5.76 -6.34 -8.40
N LEU A 95 5.07 -5.41 -9.07
CA LEU A 95 5.23 -3.98 -8.78
C LEU A 95 4.91 -3.69 -7.31
N ALA A 96 3.76 -4.15 -6.83
CA ALA A 96 3.30 -3.91 -5.47
C ALA A 96 4.26 -4.50 -4.41
N LEU A 97 4.71 -5.76 -4.57
CA LEU A 97 5.66 -6.37 -3.63
C LEU A 97 7.05 -5.74 -3.67
N THR A 98 7.52 -5.33 -4.84
CA THR A 98 8.80 -4.61 -4.95
C THR A 98 8.74 -3.28 -4.20
N LEU A 99 7.65 -2.52 -4.36
CA LEU A 99 7.45 -1.24 -3.66
C LEU A 99 7.16 -1.42 -2.16
N TYR A 100 6.50 -2.53 -1.79
CA TYR A 100 6.20 -2.84 -0.40
C TYR A 100 7.47 -3.15 0.41
N ALA A 101 8.29 -4.09 -0.05
CA ALA A 101 9.43 -4.56 0.73
C ALA A 101 10.57 -5.18 -0.12
N GLY A 102 10.61 -4.92 -1.42
CA GLY A 102 11.62 -5.51 -2.31
C GLY A 102 11.52 -7.03 -2.46
N LEU A 103 10.36 -7.62 -2.20
CA LEU A 103 10.17 -9.06 -2.19
C LEU A 103 9.94 -9.63 -3.59
N ALA A 104 10.44 -10.85 -3.81
CA ALA A 104 10.24 -11.58 -5.06
C ALA A 104 8.82 -12.18 -5.13
N TYR A 105 7.99 -11.66 -6.03
CA TYR A 105 6.59 -12.07 -6.19
C TYR A 105 6.41 -13.58 -6.39
N GLY A 106 7.27 -14.22 -7.20
CA GLY A 106 7.18 -15.66 -7.46
C GLY A 106 7.35 -16.51 -6.19
N SER A 107 8.33 -16.16 -5.36
CA SER A 107 8.58 -16.85 -4.09
C SER A 107 7.45 -16.62 -3.08
N CYS A 108 6.96 -15.40 -2.98
CA CYS A 108 5.84 -15.07 -2.09
C CYS A 108 4.57 -15.80 -2.53
N ARG A 109 4.26 -15.80 -3.82
CA ARG A 109 3.11 -16.52 -4.37
C ARG A 109 3.19 -18.02 -4.09
N ALA A 110 4.34 -18.65 -4.32
CA ALA A 110 4.52 -20.07 -4.07
C ALA A 110 4.28 -20.43 -2.59
N LYS A 111 4.81 -19.64 -1.66
CA LYS A 111 4.56 -19.81 -0.22
C LYS A 111 3.08 -19.60 0.13
N HIS A 112 2.47 -18.58 -0.44
CA HIS A 112 1.05 -18.28 -0.23
C HIS A 112 0.13 -19.41 -0.73
N GLU A 113 0.44 -20.02 -1.88
CA GLU A 113 -0.27 -21.19 -2.40
C GLU A 113 -0.10 -22.42 -1.48
N LEU A 114 1.10 -22.63 -0.90
CA LEU A 114 1.32 -23.69 0.11
C LEU A 114 0.56 -23.42 1.40
N HIS A 115 0.56 -22.17 1.88
CA HIS A 115 -0.24 -21.77 3.04
C HIS A 115 -1.72 -22.08 2.83
N HIS A 116 -2.31 -21.74 1.69
CA HIS A 116 -3.71 -22.10 1.40
C HIS A 116 -3.96 -23.61 1.32
N ARG A 117 -2.97 -24.36 0.80
CA ARG A 117 -3.10 -25.83 0.68
C ARG A 117 -3.01 -26.53 2.03
N PHE A 118 -2.18 -26.07 2.93
CA PHE A 118 -1.81 -26.76 4.18
C PHE A 118 -2.17 -25.97 5.44
N SER A 119 -2.98 -24.93 5.32
CA SER A 119 -3.31 -23.94 6.36
C SER A 119 -3.35 -24.55 7.78
N GLY A 120 -2.41 -24.14 8.62
CA GLY A 120 -2.26 -24.64 9.99
C GLY A 120 -1.68 -26.06 10.13
N GLY A 121 -1.34 -26.73 9.04
CA GLY A 121 -0.77 -28.08 9.02
C GLY A 121 0.77 -28.09 8.88
N SER A 122 1.37 -29.28 8.96
CA SER A 122 2.82 -29.50 8.92
C SER A 122 3.50 -29.12 7.59
N GLY A 123 2.73 -28.81 6.55
CA GLY A 123 3.25 -28.33 5.27
C GLY A 123 3.07 -26.83 5.02
N ASP A 124 2.49 -26.14 6.00
CA ASP A 124 2.27 -24.69 5.93
C ASP A 124 3.60 -23.95 6.22
N PRO A 125 4.09 -23.11 5.31
CA PRO A 125 5.34 -22.37 5.51
C PRO A 125 5.27 -21.32 6.64
N ASP A 126 4.07 -20.98 7.13
CA ASP A 126 3.84 -20.00 8.20
C ASP A 126 3.74 -20.67 9.60
N VAL A 127 3.76 -22.01 9.68
CA VAL A 127 3.76 -22.78 10.94
C VAL A 127 5.17 -23.28 11.25
N HIS A 128 5.70 -22.88 12.39
CA HIS A 128 7.01 -23.29 12.92
C HIS A 128 6.85 -24.26 14.10
#